data_91af1b310a2b60c4218819d6a87e227c
#
_entry.id   91af1b310a2b60c4218819d6a87e227c
#
_cell.length_a   1.000
_cell.length_b   1.000
_cell.length_c   1.000
_cell.angle_alpha   90.00
_cell.angle_beta   90.00
_cell.angle_gamma   90.00
#
_symmetry.space_group_name_H-M   'P 1'
#
loop_
_entity.id
_entity.type
_entity.pdbx_description
1 polymer ?
#
loop_
_entity_poly.entity_id
_entity_poly.type
_entity_poly.pdbx_seq_one_letter_code
_entity_poly.pdbx_strand_id
1 'polypeptide(L)'
;MNNSKESPEIRFAVLIDGDNAQPSLVADVLKEVAKYGKITIRRVYGDWTSRQMETWKKHLPQNAVQPIQQFRNTVGKNATDSAMIIDAMDLLYGGNVEGFAIVSSDSDYTRLAIRLREDGKFVIGIGKMQTPEPFVRACDLFVYTENLVKP
;
A
#
# COMPACT_ATOMS: atom_id res chain seq x y z
N MET A 1 34.51 -3.92 11.99
CA MET A 1 33.90 -3.62 12.63
C MET A 1 33.16 -2.49 12.53
N ASN A 2 32.87 -1.81 12.08
CA ASN A 2 32.25 -0.75 11.88
C ASN A 2 30.95 -0.78 11.30
N ASN A 3 30.22 -1.84 11.40
CA ASN A 3 28.89 -1.95 10.90
C ASN A 3 27.92 -1.08 11.61
N SER A 4 28.32 -0.65 12.74
CA SER A 4 27.47 0.23 13.49
C SER A 4 27.20 1.53 12.79
N LYS A 5 27.95 1.83 11.72
CA LYS A 5 27.72 3.05 11.01
C LYS A 5 26.70 2.94 9.93
N GLU A 6 26.21 1.75 9.62
CA GLU A 6 25.21 1.62 8.61
C GLU A 6 23.88 2.11 9.14
N SER A 7 23.14 2.81 8.31
CA SER A 7 21.80 3.25 8.69
C SER A 7 20.90 2.04 8.86
N PRO A 8 20.00 2.09 9.83
CA PRO A 8 19.04 1.01 9.96
C PRO A 8 18.20 0.90 8.69
N GLU A 9 17.90 -0.31 8.33
CA GLU A 9 17.07 -0.54 7.16
C GLU A 9 15.64 -0.07 7.44
N ILE A 10 15.04 0.62 6.49
CA ILE A 10 13.67 1.08 6.63
C ILE A 10 12.73 -0.12 6.57
N ARG A 11 11.83 -0.21 7.52
CA ARG A 11 10.80 -1.25 7.52
C ARG A 11 9.53 -0.69 6.91
N PHE A 12 9.02 -1.36 5.90
CA PHE A 12 7.83 -0.92 5.18
C PHE A 12 6.62 -1.76 5.49
N ALA A 13 5.48 -1.07 5.59
CA ALA A 13 4.18 -1.71 5.52
C ALA A 13 3.64 -1.50 4.11
N VAL A 14 3.30 -2.59 3.43
CA VAL A 14 2.69 -2.51 2.10
C VAL A 14 1.20 -2.74 2.28
N LEU A 15 0.42 -1.72 1.97
CA LEU A 15 -1.02 -1.72 2.15
C LEU A 15 -1.66 -1.59 0.77
N ILE A 16 -2.39 -2.60 0.37
CA ILE A 16 -2.91 -2.72 -0.99
C ILE A 16 -4.43 -2.57 -1.01
N ASP A 17 -4.89 -1.61 -1.79
CA ASP A 17 -6.31 -1.41 -2.03
C ASP A 17 -6.76 -2.45 -3.05
N GLY A 18 -7.29 -3.56 -2.57
CA GLY A 18 -7.59 -4.72 -3.41
C GLY A 18 -8.65 -4.47 -4.45
N ASP A 19 -9.55 -3.51 -4.21
CA ASP A 19 -10.59 -3.21 -5.19
C ASP A 19 -10.02 -2.48 -6.41
N ASN A 20 -8.90 -1.79 -6.23
CA ASN A 20 -8.33 -0.97 -7.30
C ASN A 20 -6.97 -1.44 -7.79
N ALA A 21 -6.41 -2.47 -7.20
CA ALA A 21 -5.10 -2.97 -7.60
C ALA A 21 -5.27 -4.27 -8.40
N GLN A 22 -4.27 -4.60 -9.19
CA GLN A 22 -4.30 -5.82 -9.99
C GLN A 22 -3.57 -6.95 -9.27
N PRO A 23 -4.24 -8.07 -9.01
CA PRO A 23 -3.59 -9.18 -8.30
C PRO A 23 -2.32 -9.69 -8.99
N SER A 24 -2.32 -9.67 -10.33
CA SER A 24 -1.18 -10.19 -11.08
C SER A 24 0.09 -9.37 -10.88
N LEU A 25 -0.02 -8.15 -10.36
CA LEU A 25 1.14 -7.29 -10.17
C LEU A 25 1.69 -7.32 -8.74
N VAL A 26 1.08 -8.11 -7.86
CA VAL A 26 1.48 -8.05 -6.45
C VAL A 26 2.94 -8.41 -6.24
N ALA A 27 3.43 -9.42 -6.96
CA ALA A 27 4.84 -9.82 -6.84
C ALA A 27 5.76 -8.69 -7.30
N ASP A 28 5.41 -8.00 -8.38
CA ASP A 28 6.21 -6.91 -8.89
C ASP A 28 6.18 -5.70 -7.97
N VAL A 29 5.03 -5.45 -7.35
CA VAL A 29 4.89 -4.38 -6.37
C VAL A 29 5.82 -4.64 -5.18
N LEU A 30 5.82 -5.86 -4.67
CA LEU A 30 6.68 -6.20 -3.54
C LEU A 30 8.15 -6.07 -3.89
N LYS A 31 8.54 -6.48 -5.10
CA LYS A 31 9.91 -6.33 -5.53
C LYS A 31 10.32 -4.86 -5.61
N GLU A 32 9.40 -4.03 -6.06
CA GLU A 32 9.69 -2.62 -6.19
C GLU A 32 9.92 -1.97 -4.82
N VAL A 33 9.05 -2.27 -3.85
CA VAL A 33 9.20 -1.70 -2.52
C VAL A 33 10.48 -2.23 -1.85
N ALA A 34 10.81 -3.50 -2.12
CA ALA A 34 11.99 -4.11 -1.52
C ALA A 34 13.30 -3.42 -1.91
N LYS A 35 13.28 -2.62 -2.97
CA LYS A 35 14.46 -1.85 -3.34
C LYS A 35 14.77 -0.76 -2.31
N TYR A 36 13.78 -0.37 -1.51
CA TYR A 36 13.92 0.75 -0.61
C TYR A 36 14.03 0.35 0.85
N GLY A 37 13.70 -0.88 1.17
CA GLY A 37 13.80 -1.34 2.55
C GLY A 37 13.21 -2.72 2.74
N LYS A 38 13.03 -3.10 4.00
CA LYS A 38 12.52 -4.41 4.33
C LYS A 38 11.03 -4.36 4.49
N ILE A 39 10.30 -5.25 3.84
CA ILE A 39 8.85 -5.31 3.97
C ILE A 39 8.51 -6.21 5.14
N THR A 40 7.91 -5.64 6.17
CA THR A 40 7.54 -6.41 7.36
C THR A 40 6.03 -6.65 7.45
N ILE A 41 5.22 -5.87 6.74
CA ILE A 41 3.77 -6.00 6.76
C ILE A 41 3.27 -5.97 5.32
N ARG A 42 2.41 -6.94 4.96
CA ARG A 42 1.84 -7.04 3.63
C ARG A 42 0.37 -7.35 3.78
N ARG A 43 -0.50 -6.41 3.42
CA ARG A 43 -1.94 -6.57 3.60
C ARG A 43 -2.71 -6.12 2.37
N VAL A 44 -3.73 -6.88 2.00
CA VAL A 44 -4.66 -6.51 0.92
C VAL A 44 -6.03 -6.32 1.51
N TYR A 45 -6.63 -5.19 1.25
CA TYR A 45 -7.91 -4.80 1.78
C TYR A 45 -9.00 -4.94 0.72
N GLY A 46 -10.10 -5.54 1.07
CA GLY A 46 -11.20 -5.68 0.14
C GLY A 46 -12.33 -6.48 0.76
N ASP A 47 -13.44 -6.55 0.03
CA ASP A 47 -14.56 -7.35 0.47
C ASP A 47 -14.39 -8.76 -0.07
N TRP A 48 -13.87 -9.65 0.77
CA TRP A 48 -13.53 -11.02 0.37
C TRP A 48 -14.74 -11.91 0.13
N THR A 49 -15.94 -11.39 0.38
CA THR A 49 -17.15 -12.09 0.03
C THR A 49 -17.59 -11.77 -1.41
N SER A 50 -16.95 -10.78 -2.04
CA SER A 50 -17.32 -10.39 -3.39
C SER A 50 -16.63 -11.25 -4.43
N ARG A 51 -17.26 -11.38 -5.59
CA ARG A 51 -16.67 -12.15 -6.68
C ARG A 51 -15.41 -11.46 -7.21
N GLN A 52 -15.36 -10.15 -7.12
CA GLN A 52 -14.24 -9.40 -7.60
C GLN A 52 -12.93 -9.81 -6.91
N MET A 53 -13.00 -10.21 -5.64
CA MET A 53 -11.81 -10.55 -4.90
C MET A 53 -11.36 -12.00 -5.08
N GLU A 54 -12.11 -12.80 -5.85
CA GLU A 54 -11.73 -14.20 -6.07
C GLU A 54 -10.36 -14.32 -6.74
N THR A 55 -10.07 -13.39 -7.64
CA THR A 55 -8.80 -13.47 -8.37
C THR A 55 -7.60 -13.21 -7.48
N TRP A 56 -7.80 -12.59 -6.31
CA TRP A 56 -6.72 -12.36 -5.39
C TRP A 56 -6.30 -13.62 -4.63
N LYS A 57 -7.23 -14.56 -4.45
CA LYS A 57 -7.02 -15.65 -3.49
C LYS A 57 -5.79 -16.50 -3.76
N LYS A 58 -5.49 -16.76 -5.02
CA LYS A 58 -4.33 -17.58 -5.33
C LYS A 58 -3.02 -16.81 -5.14
N HIS A 59 -3.07 -15.48 -5.20
CA HIS A 59 -1.87 -14.67 -5.07
C HIS A 59 -1.47 -14.43 -3.61
N LEU A 60 -2.39 -14.67 -2.68
CA LEU A 60 -2.12 -14.37 -1.28
C LEU A 60 -1.04 -15.29 -0.68
N PRO A 61 -1.18 -16.62 -0.77
CA PRO A 61 -0.16 -17.47 -0.16
C PRO A 61 1.17 -17.41 -0.91
N GLN A 62 1.11 -17.18 -2.24
CA GLN A 62 2.34 -17.13 -3.02
C GLN A 62 3.22 -15.95 -2.63
N ASN A 63 2.62 -14.89 -2.10
CA ASN A 63 3.33 -13.67 -1.79
C ASN A 63 3.30 -13.30 -0.33
N ALA A 64 2.80 -14.20 0.50
CA ALA A 64 2.69 -14.01 1.95
C ALA A 64 1.95 -12.72 2.31
N VAL A 65 0.84 -12.47 1.61
CA VAL A 65 0.03 -11.28 1.82
C VAL A 65 -1.19 -11.65 2.63
N GLN A 66 -1.50 -10.83 3.64
CA GLN A 66 -2.61 -11.08 4.53
C GLN A 66 -3.86 -10.38 4.04
N PRO A 67 -4.99 -11.09 3.87
CA PRO A 67 -6.24 -10.43 3.48
C PRO A 67 -6.90 -9.79 4.70
N ILE A 68 -7.38 -8.58 4.52
CA ILE A 68 -8.12 -7.86 5.55
C ILE A 68 -9.49 -7.53 4.98
N GLN A 69 -10.53 -7.84 5.73
CA GLN A 69 -11.89 -7.58 5.27
C GLN A 69 -12.23 -6.09 5.37
N GLN A 70 -12.76 -5.57 4.31
CA GLN A 70 -13.24 -4.20 4.28
C GLN A 70 -14.53 -4.22 3.48
N PHE A 71 -15.66 -4.09 4.16
CA PHE A 71 -16.93 -4.17 3.48
C PHE A 71 -17.16 -2.92 2.64
N ARG A 72 -17.68 -3.14 1.44
CA ARG A 72 -17.97 -2.03 0.56
C ARG A 72 -19.25 -1.37 1.01
N ASN A 73 -19.24 -0.05 1.07
CA ASN A 73 -20.43 0.68 1.41
C ASN A 73 -21.14 1.02 0.10
N THR A 74 -22.22 0.29 -0.19
CA THR A 74 -22.94 0.52 -1.43
C THR A 74 -23.99 1.61 -1.32
N VAL A 75 -24.29 2.06 -0.11
CA VAL A 75 -25.36 3.02 0.09
C VAL A 75 -24.85 4.43 -0.01
N GLY A 76 -23.69 4.70 0.52
CA GLY A 76 -23.16 6.04 0.52
C GLY A 76 -21.84 6.09 -0.16
N LYS A 77 -21.59 7.19 -0.81
CA LYS A 77 -20.33 7.38 -1.41
C LYS A 77 -19.32 7.76 -0.44
N ASN A 78 -19.73 8.12 0.75
CA ASN A 78 -18.82 8.52 1.78
C ASN A 78 -18.59 7.34 2.67
N ALA A 79 -17.90 6.39 2.16
CA ALA A 79 -17.42 5.33 2.99
C ALA A 79 -16.57 5.96 4.00
N THR A 80 -17.06 6.00 5.17
CA THR A 80 -16.44 6.80 6.14
C THR A 80 -15.10 6.30 6.53
N ASP A 81 -14.94 5.04 6.84
CA ASP A 81 -13.70 4.60 7.41
C ASP A 81 -13.17 3.42 6.63
N SER A 82 -12.14 3.67 5.87
CA SER A 82 -11.44 2.59 5.19
C SER A 82 -10.62 1.82 6.21
N ALA A 83 -10.75 0.50 6.19
CA ALA A 83 -9.93 -0.33 7.06
C ALA A 83 -8.46 -0.10 6.80
N MET A 84 -8.10 0.17 5.55
CA MET A 84 -6.72 0.44 5.19
C MET A 84 -6.21 1.72 5.85
N ILE A 85 -7.03 2.76 5.90
CA ILE A 85 -6.65 4.00 6.55
C ILE A 85 -6.50 3.79 8.05
N ILE A 86 -7.43 3.07 8.66
CA ILE A 86 -7.37 2.80 10.09
C ILE A 86 -6.11 2.02 10.43
N ASP A 87 -5.80 0.99 9.66
CA ASP A 87 -4.60 0.19 9.88
C ASP A 87 -3.34 1.03 9.71
N ALA A 88 -3.33 1.90 8.70
CA ALA A 88 -2.16 2.75 8.47
C ALA A 88 -1.91 3.65 9.67
N MET A 89 -2.98 4.22 10.23
CA MET A 89 -2.83 5.09 11.39
C MET A 89 -2.40 4.30 12.63
N ASP A 90 -2.92 3.09 12.80
CA ASP A 90 -2.48 2.25 13.90
C ASP A 90 -1.00 1.90 13.77
N LEU A 91 -0.54 1.61 12.56
CA LEU A 91 0.86 1.31 12.32
C LEU A 91 1.74 2.54 12.53
N LEU A 92 1.23 3.71 12.17
CA LEU A 92 1.96 4.95 12.39
C LEU A 92 2.22 5.15 13.88
N TYR A 93 1.19 5.04 14.69
CA TYR A 93 1.33 5.24 16.12
C TYR A 93 2.06 4.09 16.82
N GLY A 94 2.04 2.91 16.24
CA GLY A 94 2.76 1.77 16.80
C GLY A 94 4.27 1.90 16.69
N GLY A 95 4.74 2.71 15.74
CA GLY A 95 6.17 3.01 15.65
C GLY A 95 7.04 1.89 15.14
N ASN A 96 6.46 0.83 14.58
CA ASN A 96 7.25 -0.31 14.14
C ASN A 96 7.63 -0.27 12.66
N VAL A 97 7.19 0.73 11.92
CA VAL A 97 7.56 0.87 10.51
C VAL A 97 7.96 2.31 10.24
N GLU A 98 8.89 2.48 9.33
CA GLU A 98 9.36 3.81 8.95
C GLU A 98 8.86 4.21 7.59
N GLY A 99 8.34 3.27 6.82
CA GLY A 99 7.85 3.54 5.48
C GLY A 99 6.52 2.86 5.21
N PHE A 100 5.76 3.45 4.30
CA PHE A 100 4.47 2.92 3.88
C PHE A 100 4.42 2.90 2.37
N ALA A 101 3.99 1.80 1.80
CA ALA A 101 3.68 1.74 0.38
C ALA A 101 2.17 1.64 0.27
N ILE A 102 1.56 2.65 -0.34
CA ILE A 102 0.11 2.70 -0.55
C ILE A 102 -0.14 2.32 -1.99
N VAL A 103 -0.76 1.17 -2.19
CA VAL A 103 -0.98 0.62 -3.53
C VAL A 103 -2.42 0.87 -3.94
N SER A 104 -2.65 1.97 -4.63
CA SER A 104 -3.97 2.38 -5.09
C SER A 104 -3.83 3.55 -6.03
N SER A 105 -4.83 3.75 -6.89
CA SER A 105 -4.90 4.92 -7.74
C SER A 105 -5.96 5.90 -7.25
N ASP A 106 -6.51 5.65 -6.05
CA ASP A 106 -7.64 6.42 -5.55
C ASP A 106 -7.16 7.66 -4.81
N SER A 107 -7.63 8.83 -5.22
CA SER A 107 -7.25 10.07 -4.58
C SER A 107 -7.73 10.21 -3.15
N ASP A 108 -8.61 9.30 -2.70
CA ASP A 108 -9.06 9.32 -1.32
C ASP A 108 -7.91 9.07 -0.35
N TYR A 109 -6.80 8.50 -0.82
CA TYR A 109 -5.64 8.26 0.03
C TYR A 109 -4.66 9.44 0.08
N THR A 110 -5.00 10.54 -0.58
CA THR A 110 -4.13 11.73 -0.58
C THR A 110 -3.87 12.24 0.84
N ARG A 111 -4.93 12.37 1.64
CA ARG A 111 -4.76 12.88 3.00
C ARG A 111 -3.95 11.93 3.87
N LEU A 112 -4.11 10.63 3.65
CA LEU A 112 -3.34 9.64 4.39
C LEU A 112 -1.85 9.81 4.09
N ALA A 113 -1.50 9.94 2.80
CA ALA A 113 -0.10 10.10 2.41
C ALA A 113 0.49 11.35 3.06
N ILE A 114 -0.25 12.47 3.05
CA ILE A 114 0.20 13.70 3.67
C ILE A 114 0.42 13.49 5.17
N ARG A 115 -0.53 12.85 5.82
CA ARG A 115 -0.47 12.66 7.27
C ARG A 115 0.72 11.81 7.68
N LEU A 116 1.00 10.75 6.91
CA LEU A 116 2.14 9.89 7.21
C LEU A 116 3.45 10.65 7.06
N ARG A 117 3.54 11.48 6.02
CA ARG A 117 4.75 12.24 5.78
C ARG A 117 4.96 13.32 6.83
N GLU A 118 3.88 13.87 7.38
CA GLU A 118 3.99 14.85 8.46
C GLU A 118 4.68 14.26 9.68
N ASP A 119 4.54 12.95 9.88
CA ASP A 119 5.21 12.29 10.99
C ASP A 119 6.57 11.71 10.58
N GLY A 120 7.08 12.14 9.44
CA GLY A 120 8.42 11.73 9.02
C GLY A 120 8.51 10.36 8.38
N LYS A 121 7.38 9.76 8.03
CA LYS A 121 7.42 8.46 7.37
C LYS A 121 7.68 8.62 5.88
N PHE A 122 8.34 7.63 5.31
CA PHE A 122 8.61 7.63 3.87
C PHE A 122 7.43 6.97 3.16
N VAL A 123 6.81 7.65 2.22
CA VAL A 123 5.61 7.16 1.56
C VAL A 123 5.87 6.92 0.08
N ILE A 124 5.66 5.67 -0.34
CA ILE A 124 5.71 5.28 -1.74
C ILE A 124 4.27 5.05 -2.18
N GLY A 125 3.83 5.76 -3.22
CA GLY A 125 2.54 5.47 -3.84
C GLY A 125 2.76 4.59 -5.04
N ILE A 126 1.89 3.63 -5.26
CA ILE A 126 1.98 2.75 -6.42
C ILE A 126 0.59 2.68 -7.04
N GLY A 127 0.46 3.15 -8.26
CA GLY A 127 -0.83 3.19 -8.94
C GLY A 127 -0.68 3.39 -10.43
N LYS A 128 -1.81 3.47 -11.11
CA LYS A 128 -1.83 3.61 -12.56
C LYS A 128 -1.42 5.01 -12.99
N MET A 129 -1.07 5.14 -14.26
CA MET A 129 -0.64 6.43 -14.80
C MET A 129 -1.71 7.50 -14.70
N GLN A 130 -2.99 7.15 -14.72
CA GLN A 130 -4.06 8.12 -14.60
C GLN A 130 -4.37 8.50 -13.14
N THR A 131 -3.56 8.06 -12.19
CA THR A 131 -3.76 8.45 -10.79
C THR A 131 -3.77 9.98 -10.68
N PRO A 132 -4.76 10.54 -9.96
CA PRO A 132 -4.83 12.00 -9.84
C PRO A 132 -3.56 12.60 -9.23
N GLU A 133 -3.18 13.75 -9.80
CA GLU A 133 -1.93 14.37 -9.41
C GLU A 133 -1.80 14.70 -7.93
N PRO A 134 -2.87 15.10 -7.23
CA PRO A 134 -2.73 15.39 -5.81
C PRO A 134 -2.21 14.19 -5.01
N PHE A 135 -2.64 12.98 -5.35
CA PHE A 135 -2.14 11.80 -4.64
C PHE A 135 -0.68 11.53 -5.02
N VAL A 136 -0.34 11.66 -6.29
CA VAL A 136 1.03 11.46 -6.74
C VAL A 136 1.97 12.40 -5.98
N ARG A 137 1.58 13.67 -5.87
CA ARG A 137 2.42 14.66 -5.22
C ARG A 137 2.47 14.52 -3.71
N ALA A 138 1.47 13.87 -3.13
CA ALA A 138 1.45 13.65 -1.69
C ALA A 138 2.45 12.59 -1.24
N CYS A 139 2.98 11.81 -2.17
CA CYS A 139 3.93 10.74 -1.85
C CYS A 139 5.36 11.23 -2.03
N ASP A 140 6.29 10.64 -1.29
CA ASP A 140 7.71 10.91 -1.50
C ASP A 140 8.16 10.37 -2.84
N LEU A 141 7.60 9.24 -3.24
CA LEU A 141 7.94 8.59 -4.49
C LEU A 141 6.67 7.96 -5.03
N PHE A 142 6.43 8.09 -6.31
CA PHE A 142 5.29 7.44 -6.93
C PHE A 142 5.76 6.53 -8.06
N VAL A 143 5.31 5.27 -8.02
CA VAL A 143 5.67 4.27 -9.01
C VAL A 143 4.42 3.93 -9.80
N TYR A 144 4.49 4.06 -11.12
CA TYR A 144 3.35 3.73 -11.97
C TYR A 144 3.38 2.24 -12.30
N THR A 145 2.23 1.59 -12.12
CA THR A 145 2.13 0.15 -12.33
C THR A 145 2.46 -0.25 -13.77
N GLU A 146 2.18 0.64 -14.72
CA GLU A 146 2.52 0.36 -16.11
C GLU A 146 4.03 0.16 -16.32
N ASN A 147 4.83 0.76 -15.45
CA ASN A 147 6.27 0.59 -15.55
C ASN A 147 6.77 -0.70 -14.90
N LEU A 148 5.89 -1.40 -14.19
CA LEU A 148 6.26 -2.67 -13.58
C LEU A 148 6.02 -3.86 -14.50
N VAL A 149 5.22 -3.63 -15.53
CA VAL A 149 4.90 -4.69 -16.48
C VAL A 149 6.02 -4.74 -17.52
N LYS A 150 6.66 -5.89 -17.65
CA LYS A 150 7.72 -6.01 -18.62
C LYS A 150 7.20 -6.54 -19.92
N PRO A 151 7.70 -6.05 -21.03
CA PRO A 151 7.23 -6.55 -22.34
C PRO A 151 7.60 -8.00 -22.55
#